data_b46cb1c4aad70333fa4e7dd8d7062fe9
#
_entry.id   b46cb1c4aad70333fa4e7dd8d7062fe9
#
_cell.length_a   1.000
_cell.length_b   1.000
_cell.length_c   1.000
_cell.angle_alpha   90.00
_cell.angle_beta   90.00
_cell.angle_gamma   90.00
#
_symmetry.space_group_name_H-M   'P 1'
#
loop_
_entity.id
_entity.type
_entity.pdbx_description
1 polymer ?
#
loop_
_entity_poly.entity_id
_entity_poly.type
_entity_poly.pdbx_seq_one_letter_code
_entity_poly.pdbx_strand_id
1 'polypeptide(L)' 'MKRMEEKRIPADIDWDDIDSIATEARQKFKLISPETIGQASRISGVNPADISILMVYLEGRSRSIAKNKKKDSL' A
#
# COMPACT_ATOMS: atom_id res chain seq x y z
N MET A 1 14.31 12.56 8.81
CA MET A 1 13.28 11.56 8.99
C MET A 1 12.31 11.59 7.83
N LYS A 2 12.00 10.43 7.29
CA LYS A 2 11.11 10.39 6.14
C LYS A 2 9.67 10.53 6.55
N ARG A 3 8.93 11.28 5.77
CA ARG A 3 7.49 11.39 5.98
C ARG A 3 6.80 10.20 5.35
N MET A 4 5.67 9.80 5.95
CA MET A 4 4.91 8.70 5.38
C MET A 4 4.42 9.01 3.99
N GLU A 5 4.19 10.29 3.70
CA GLU A 5 3.75 10.71 2.38
C GLU A 5 4.76 10.36 1.30
N GLU A 6 6.03 10.26 1.66
CA GLU A 6 7.08 9.99 0.70
C GLU A 6 7.29 8.50 0.44
N LYS A 7 6.61 7.66 1.20
CA LYS A 7 6.75 6.23 1.01
C LYS A 7 6.26 5.85 -0.39
N ARG A 8 7.11 5.15 -1.11
CA ARG A 8 6.79 4.79 -2.48
C ARG A 8 5.92 3.55 -2.55
N ILE A 9 5.07 3.53 -3.54
CA ILE A 9 4.20 2.39 -3.81
C ILE A 9 4.82 1.61 -4.97
N PRO A 10 5.10 0.32 -4.79
CA PRO A 10 5.70 -0.47 -5.87
C PRO A 10 4.83 -0.44 -7.12
N ALA A 11 5.47 -0.38 -8.28
CA ALA A 11 4.75 -0.36 -9.55
C ALA A 11 4.02 -1.68 -9.79
N ASP A 12 4.50 -2.76 -9.20
CA ASP A 12 3.91 -4.09 -9.38
C ASP A 12 2.91 -4.44 -8.29
N ILE A 13 2.46 -3.46 -7.53
CA ILE A 13 1.51 -3.72 -6.45
C ILE A 13 0.22 -4.31 -7.01
N ASP A 14 -0.32 -5.28 -6.29
CA ASP A 14 -1.58 -5.90 -6.67
C ASP A 14 -2.69 -5.30 -5.80
N TRP A 15 -3.41 -4.36 -6.37
CA TRP A 15 -4.48 -3.67 -5.63
C TRP A 15 -5.59 -4.64 -5.22
N ASP A 16 -5.77 -5.70 -5.97
CA ASP A 16 -6.81 -6.68 -5.66
C ASP A 16 -6.44 -7.56 -4.47
N ASP A 17 -5.17 -7.61 -4.15
CA ASP A 17 -4.71 -8.39 -3.01
C ASP A 17 -4.97 -7.68 -1.68
N ILE A 18 -5.37 -6.43 -1.73
CA ILE A 18 -5.66 -5.64 -0.53
C ILE A 18 -7.15 -5.69 -0.28
N ASP A 19 -7.57 -6.60 0.59
CA ASP A 19 -8.99 -6.89 0.78
C ASP A 19 -9.77 -5.77 1.44
N SER A 20 -9.15 -5.07 2.35
CA SER A 20 -9.90 -4.20 3.25
C SER A 20 -10.17 -2.81 2.72
N ILE A 21 -9.62 -2.44 1.59
CA ILE A 21 -9.89 -1.11 1.05
C ILE A 21 -11.22 -1.10 0.32
N ALA A 22 -11.87 0.07 0.32
CA ALA A 22 -13.15 0.22 -0.33
C ALA A 22 -13.01 0.00 -1.84
N THR A 23 -14.07 -0.53 -2.44
CA THR A 23 -14.07 -0.79 -3.87
C THR A 23 -13.77 0.48 -4.66
N GLU A 24 -14.37 1.59 -4.25
CA GLU A 24 -14.14 2.86 -4.92
C GLU A 24 -12.67 3.26 -4.88
N ALA A 25 -12.05 3.12 -3.71
CA ALA A 25 -10.63 3.46 -3.57
C ALA A 25 -9.78 2.56 -4.45
N ARG A 26 -10.10 1.27 -4.48
CA ARG A 26 -9.36 0.32 -5.30
C ARG A 26 -9.41 0.70 -6.77
N GLN A 27 -10.60 1.06 -7.23
CA GLN A 27 -10.76 1.46 -8.63
C GLN A 27 -9.94 2.70 -8.93
N LYS A 28 -9.94 3.66 -8.02
CA LYS A 28 -9.16 4.89 -8.21
C LYS A 28 -7.67 4.59 -8.24
N PHE A 29 -7.21 3.72 -7.35
CA PHE A 29 -5.80 3.34 -7.33
C PHE A 29 -5.38 2.69 -8.64
N LYS A 30 -6.22 1.83 -9.17
CA LYS A 30 -5.91 1.17 -10.44
C LYS A 30 -5.88 2.16 -11.60
N LEU A 31 -6.78 3.12 -11.56
CA LEU A 31 -6.89 4.10 -12.63
C LEU A 31 -5.73 5.09 -12.62
N ILE A 32 -5.38 5.57 -11.43
CA ILE A 32 -4.42 6.66 -11.29
C ILE A 32 -3.00 6.15 -11.09
N SER A 33 -2.85 4.98 -10.49
CA SER A 33 -1.54 4.37 -10.22
C SER A 33 -0.63 5.33 -9.44
N PRO A 34 -1.04 5.73 -8.23
CA PRO A 34 -0.22 6.65 -7.45
C PRO A 34 1.15 6.04 -7.15
N GLU A 35 2.18 6.88 -7.16
CA GLU A 35 3.54 6.40 -6.93
C GLU A 35 3.96 6.50 -5.47
N THR A 36 3.28 7.33 -4.70
CA THR A 36 3.58 7.50 -3.28
C THR A 36 2.31 7.54 -2.48
N ILE A 37 2.46 7.33 -1.18
CA ILE A 37 1.33 7.40 -0.26
C ILE A 37 0.71 8.81 -0.29
N GLY A 38 1.55 9.83 -0.41
CA GLY A 38 1.03 11.19 -0.49
C GLY A 38 0.12 11.39 -1.69
N GLN A 39 0.52 10.86 -2.84
CA GLN A 39 -0.31 10.95 -4.03
C GLN A 39 -1.61 10.18 -3.84
N ALA A 40 -1.50 8.99 -3.25
CA ALA A 40 -2.68 8.17 -3.02
C ALA A 40 -3.68 8.89 -2.11
N SER A 41 -3.19 9.57 -1.09
CA SER A 41 -4.08 10.23 -0.12
C SER A 41 -4.80 11.42 -0.71
N ARG A 42 -4.32 11.95 -1.82
CA ARG A 42 -4.94 13.11 -2.45
C ARG A 42 -5.99 12.74 -3.48
N ILE A 43 -6.17 11.48 -3.73
CA ILE A 43 -7.16 11.03 -4.71
C ILE A 43 -8.55 11.21 -4.12
N SER A 44 -9.42 11.86 -4.89
CA SER A 44 -10.81 12.03 -4.49
C SER A 44 -11.48 10.67 -4.41
N GLY A 45 -12.23 10.44 -3.33
CA GLY A 45 -12.89 9.16 -3.12
C GLY A 45 -12.10 8.17 -2.29
N VAL A 46 -10.88 8.54 -1.88
CA VAL A 46 -10.05 7.70 -1.03
C VAL A 46 -10.11 8.24 0.39
N ASN A 47 -10.41 7.36 1.33
CA ASN A 47 -10.50 7.72 2.75
C ASN A 47 -9.18 7.55 3.45
N PRO A 48 -8.95 8.28 4.56
CA PRO A 48 -7.74 8.05 5.37
C PRO A 48 -7.61 6.60 5.82
N ALA A 49 -8.73 5.93 6.05
CA ALA A 49 -8.70 4.52 6.44
C ALA A 49 -8.09 3.66 5.35
N ASP A 50 -8.42 3.96 4.09
CA ASP A 50 -7.87 3.21 2.97
C ASP A 50 -6.36 3.41 2.89
N ILE A 51 -5.90 4.61 3.16
CA ILE A 51 -4.47 4.90 3.15
C ILE A 51 -3.76 4.13 4.26
N SER A 52 -4.37 4.07 5.44
CA SER A 52 -3.79 3.31 6.55
C SER A 52 -3.67 1.83 6.18
N ILE A 53 -4.69 1.29 5.57
CA ILE A 53 -4.69 -0.11 5.15
C ILE A 53 -3.59 -0.34 4.12
N LEU A 54 -3.46 0.57 3.17
CA LEU A 54 -2.42 0.47 2.16
C LEU A 54 -1.04 0.48 2.79
N MET A 55 -0.82 1.35 3.76
CA MET A 55 0.48 1.43 4.41
C MET A 55 0.80 0.14 5.17
N VAL A 56 -0.19 -0.40 5.86
CA VAL A 56 0.00 -1.67 6.57
C VAL A 56 0.32 -2.78 5.58
N TYR A 57 -0.37 -2.80 4.45
CA TYR A 57 -0.12 -3.80 3.43
C TYR A 57 1.32 -3.73 2.92
N LEU A 58 1.79 -2.52 2.63
CA LEU A 58 3.14 -2.34 2.12
C LEU A 58 4.18 -2.75 3.15
N GLU A 59 3.97 -2.41 4.40
CA GLU A 59 4.88 -2.80 5.45
C GLU A 59 4.85 -4.30 5.70
N GLY A 60 3.66 -4.87 5.64
CA GLY A 60 3.52 -6.31 5.80
C GLY A 60 4.23 -7.06 4.70
N ARG A 61 4.17 -6.52 3.49
CA ARG A 61 4.86 -7.12 2.36
C ARG A 61 6.37 -7.17 2.59
N SER A 62 6.92 -6.05 3.05
CA SER A 62 8.35 -6.01 3.38
C SER A 62 8.70 -6.96 4.50
N ARG A 63 7.86 -6.97 5.53
CA ARG A 63 8.09 -7.85 6.67
C ARG A 63 8.00 -9.30 6.28
N SER A 64 7.07 -9.63 5.40
CA SER A 64 6.91 -11.01 4.96
C SER A 64 8.17 -11.51 4.26
N ILE A 65 8.77 -10.67 3.43
CA ILE A 65 10.01 -11.04 2.76
C ILE A 65 11.11 -11.29 3.78
N ALA A 66 11.25 -10.40 4.74
CA ALA A 66 12.26 -10.54 5.77
C ALA A 66 11.99 -11.76 6.64
N LYS A 67 10.72 -11.98 6.98
CA LYS A 67 10.36 -13.12 7.80
C LYS A 67 10.65 -14.43 7.12
N ASN A 68 10.40 -14.49 5.83
CA ASN A 68 10.65 -15.73 5.10
C ASN A 68 12.12 -16.11 5.20
N LYS A 69 12.99 -15.14 5.12
CA LYS A 69 14.41 -15.42 5.29
C LYS A 69 14.71 -15.95 6.67
N LYS A 70 14.09 -15.38 7.68
CA LYS A 70 14.28 -15.83 9.04
C LYS A 70 13.75 -17.22 9.24
N LYS A 71 12.58 -17.49 8.69
CA LYS A 71 11.99 -18.81 8.82
C LYS A 71 12.89 -19.87 8.22
N ASP A 72 13.49 -19.53 7.11
CA ASP A 72 14.37 -20.49 6.46
C ASP A 72 15.54 -20.85 7.33
N SER A 73 15.92 -19.96 8.21
CA SER A 73 17.05 -20.22 9.11
C SER A 73 16.66 -21.01 10.34
N LEU A 74 15.40 -21.21 10.56
CA LEU A 74 14.94 -22.02 11.67
C LEU A 74 15.00 -23.49 11.29
#